data_44015139a9afcefcf34ecf6725b5d0b8
#
_entry.id   44015139a9afcefcf34ecf6725b5d0b8
#
_cell.length_a   1.000
_cell.length_b   1.000
_cell.length_c   1.000
_cell.angle_alpha   90.00
_cell.angle_beta   90.00
_cell.angle_gamma   90.00
#
_symmetry.space_group_name_H-M   'P 1'
#
loop_
_entity.id
_entity.type
_entity.pdbx_description
1 polymer ?
#
loop_
_entity_poly.entity_id
_entity_poly.type
_entity_poly.pdbx_seq_one_letter_code
_entity_poly.pdbx_strand_id
1 'polypeptide(L)'
;MQSTFPRLLLEHAKARPDAPALREKEYGIWQTLTWSQLALLVRRLACGLAHAGVKRGDHLVVVGENRPRLYATMLATQSLGAIPVPLYQDAVAAEYAFPINNAEVRFAVVEDQEQVDKMLELRAQCPTLKRIWYDDPRGLRNYNETGLDSLDALVAAGQAHDQANAALFDEEVGLCKPDHV
;
A
#
# COMPACT_ATOMS: atom_id res chain seq x y z
N MET A 1 -20.20 -16.52 8.12
CA MET A 1 -19.83 -15.13 7.74
C MET A 1 -18.66 -15.25 6.78
N GLN A 2 -18.78 -14.76 5.56
CA GLN A 2 -17.66 -14.81 4.60
C GLN A 2 -16.60 -13.83 5.07
N SER A 3 -15.36 -14.33 5.32
CA SER A 3 -14.26 -13.52 5.85
C SER A 3 -13.49 -12.86 4.71
N THR A 4 -13.00 -11.64 4.94
CA THR A 4 -12.11 -10.91 4.01
C THR A 4 -10.72 -10.81 4.63
N PHE A 5 -9.67 -10.60 3.84
CA PHE A 5 -8.32 -10.45 4.37
C PHE A 5 -8.20 -9.35 5.44
N PRO A 6 -8.79 -8.15 5.28
CA PRO A 6 -8.79 -7.14 6.35
C PRO A 6 -9.46 -7.61 7.65
N ARG A 7 -10.58 -8.34 7.57
CA ARG A 7 -11.25 -8.88 8.76
C ARG A 7 -10.41 -9.96 9.45
N LEU A 8 -9.81 -10.88 8.67
CA LEU A 8 -8.89 -11.89 9.20
C LEU A 8 -7.69 -11.27 9.91
N LEU A 9 -7.13 -10.19 9.35
CA LEU A 9 -6.05 -9.43 9.99
C LEU A 9 -6.48 -8.96 11.39
N LEU A 10 -7.64 -8.33 11.51
CA LEU A 10 -8.16 -7.83 12.80
C LEU A 10 -8.49 -8.96 13.78
N GLU A 11 -9.04 -10.09 13.30
CA GLU A 11 -9.28 -11.28 14.10
C GLU A 11 -7.97 -11.83 14.68
N HIS A 12 -6.92 -11.94 13.86
CA HIS A 12 -5.61 -12.40 14.31
C HIS A 12 -4.93 -11.41 15.26
N ALA A 13 -5.01 -10.11 14.98
CA ALA A 13 -4.48 -9.08 15.87
C ALA A 13 -5.14 -9.10 17.25
N LYS A 14 -6.43 -9.44 17.32
CA LYS A 14 -7.16 -9.61 18.58
C LYS A 14 -6.83 -10.93 19.29
N ALA A 15 -6.78 -12.04 18.55
CA ALA A 15 -6.64 -13.38 19.13
C ALA A 15 -5.19 -13.70 19.56
N ARG A 16 -4.19 -13.16 18.86
CA ARG A 16 -2.77 -13.45 19.10
C ARG A 16 -1.89 -12.23 18.76
N PRO A 17 -2.06 -11.10 19.48
CA PRO A 17 -1.44 -9.81 19.15
C PRO A 17 0.09 -9.86 19.05
N ASP A 18 0.73 -10.62 19.93
CA ASP A 18 2.18 -10.68 20.06
C ASP A 18 2.84 -11.80 19.25
N ALA A 19 2.03 -12.65 18.59
CA ALA A 19 2.55 -13.69 17.72
C ALA A 19 3.12 -13.10 16.41
N PRO A 20 4.19 -13.70 15.84
CA PRO A 20 4.72 -13.28 14.54
C PRO A 20 3.67 -13.37 13.43
N ALA A 21 3.51 -12.27 12.70
CA ALA A 21 2.67 -12.22 11.50
C ALA A 21 3.51 -12.25 10.22
N LEU A 22 4.52 -11.39 10.13
CA LEU A 22 5.45 -11.32 9.01
C LEU A 22 6.90 -11.25 9.52
N ARG A 23 7.81 -11.77 8.74
CA ARG A 23 9.24 -11.70 9.01
C ARG A 23 10.01 -11.44 7.73
N GLU A 24 11.02 -10.60 7.83
CA GLU A 24 11.99 -10.40 6.77
C GLU A 24 13.41 -10.42 7.34
N LYS A 25 14.38 -10.60 6.47
CA LYS A 25 15.79 -10.56 6.85
C LYS A 25 16.42 -9.30 6.28
N GLU A 26 16.77 -8.37 7.15
CA GLU A 26 17.41 -7.11 6.78
C GLU A 26 18.83 -7.06 7.39
N TYR A 27 19.83 -6.82 6.54
CA TYR A 27 21.26 -6.85 6.91
C TYR A 27 21.67 -8.10 7.71
N GLY A 28 21.11 -9.25 7.37
CA GLY A 28 21.37 -10.51 8.05
C GLY A 28 20.60 -10.73 9.36
N ILE A 29 19.83 -9.75 9.83
CA ILE A 29 19.06 -9.79 11.07
C ILE A 29 17.57 -9.98 10.76
N TRP A 30 16.93 -10.94 11.44
CA TRP A 30 15.49 -11.14 11.33
C TRP A 30 14.72 -10.01 12.00
N GLN A 31 13.96 -9.27 11.19
CA GLN A 31 12.93 -8.34 11.63
C GLN A 31 11.59 -9.08 11.71
N THR A 32 10.82 -8.81 12.72
CA THR A 32 9.53 -9.47 12.93
C THR A 32 8.46 -8.41 13.19
N LEU A 33 7.38 -8.47 12.44
CA LEU A 33 6.14 -7.76 12.75
C LEU A 33 5.17 -8.74 13.42
N THR A 34 4.65 -8.36 14.58
CA THR A 34 3.57 -9.10 15.24
C THR A 34 2.22 -8.78 14.58
N TRP A 35 1.18 -9.55 14.88
CA TRP A 35 -0.15 -9.29 14.36
C TRP A 35 -0.69 -7.91 14.76
N SER A 36 -0.45 -7.47 16.00
CA SER A 36 -0.84 -6.12 16.45
C SER A 36 -0.08 -5.01 15.70
N GLN A 37 1.22 -5.19 15.50
CA GLN A 37 2.04 -4.23 14.76
C GLN A 37 1.63 -4.16 13.27
N LEU A 38 1.36 -5.31 12.64
CA LEU A 38 0.88 -5.35 11.26
C LEU A 38 -0.48 -4.67 11.12
N ALA A 39 -1.42 -4.94 12.04
CA ALA A 39 -2.73 -4.30 12.01
C ALA A 39 -2.65 -2.78 12.19
N LEU A 40 -1.76 -2.31 13.07
CA LEU A 40 -1.53 -0.87 13.25
C LEU A 40 -0.92 -0.22 12.00
N LEU A 41 0.05 -0.89 11.37
CA LEU A 41 0.66 -0.41 10.12
C LEU A 41 -0.39 -0.33 8.99
N VAL A 42 -1.19 -1.38 8.83
CA VAL A 42 -2.27 -1.43 7.82
C VAL A 42 -3.30 -0.33 8.07
N ARG A 43 -3.71 -0.09 9.32
CA ARG A 43 -4.63 0.99 9.70
C ARG A 43 -4.07 2.36 9.30
N ARG A 44 -2.81 2.63 9.63
CA ARG A 44 -2.16 3.91 9.29
C ARG A 44 -2.03 4.08 7.77
N LEU A 45 -1.63 3.04 7.05
CA LEU A 45 -1.57 3.07 5.59
C LEU A 45 -2.95 3.30 4.97
N ALA A 46 -3.98 2.58 5.41
CA ALA A 46 -5.35 2.77 4.91
C ALA A 46 -5.86 4.20 5.15
N CYS A 47 -5.68 4.73 6.36
CA CYS A 47 -6.07 6.12 6.66
C CYS A 47 -5.26 7.13 5.85
N GLY A 48 -3.97 6.86 5.56
CA GLY A 48 -3.13 7.70 4.69
C GLY A 48 -3.60 7.66 3.24
N LEU A 49 -3.91 6.49 2.72
CA LEU A 49 -4.47 6.32 1.38
C LEU A 49 -5.83 7.03 1.25
N ALA A 50 -6.71 6.89 2.24
CA ALA A 50 -7.99 7.59 2.27
C ALA A 50 -7.80 9.12 2.28
N HIS A 51 -6.87 9.63 3.11
CA HIS A 51 -6.49 11.06 3.13
C HIS A 51 -5.96 11.54 1.78
N ALA A 52 -5.18 10.70 1.08
CA ALA A 52 -4.68 10.99 -0.26
C ALA A 52 -5.75 10.90 -1.37
N GLY A 53 -6.97 10.48 -1.03
CA GLY A 53 -8.11 10.44 -1.92
C GLY A 53 -8.35 9.08 -2.61
N VAL A 54 -7.78 7.99 -2.09
CA VAL A 54 -8.12 6.63 -2.51
C VAL A 54 -9.54 6.31 -2.02
N LYS A 55 -10.36 5.77 -2.91
CA LYS A 55 -11.76 5.43 -2.66
C LYS A 55 -12.02 3.97 -2.98
N ARG A 56 -13.12 3.47 -2.48
CA ARG A 56 -13.66 2.15 -2.82
C ARG A 56 -13.79 1.99 -4.33
N GLY A 57 -13.25 0.89 -4.86
CA GLY A 57 -13.21 0.59 -6.29
C GLY A 57 -12.02 1.21 -7.04
N ASP A 58 -11.23 2.10 -6.42
CA ASP A 58 -9.99 2.58 -7.04
C ASP A 58 -8.96 1.43 -7.16
N HIS A 59 -8.12 1.48 -8.18
CA HIS A 59 -6.99 0.58 -8.34
C HIS A 59 -5.69 1.25 -7.88
N LEU A 60 -4.88 0.50 -7.13
CA LEU A 60 -3.57 0.93 -6.63
C LEU A 60 -2.51 -0.11 -7.04
N VAL A 61 -1.54 0.33 -7.83
CA VAL A 61 -0.40 -0.52 -8.22
C VAL A 61 0.56 -0.70 -7.05
N VAL A 62 1.06 -1.94 -6.88
CA VAL A 62 2.12 -2.27 -5.94
C VAL A 62 3.25 -2.98 -6.69
N VAL A 63 4.47 -2.44 -6.62
CA VAL A 63 5.64 -2.99 -7.31
C VAL A 63 6.84 -3.06 -6.36
N GLY A 64 7.44 -4.21 -6.27
CA GLY A 64 8.64 -4.45 -5.47
C GLY A 64 8.78 -5.91 -5.08
N GLU A 65 9.84 -6.22 -4.33
CA GLU A 65 10.05 -7.53 -3.74
C GLU A 65 9.00 -7.84 -2.67
N ASN A 66 9.00 -9.09 -2.22
CA ASN A 66 8.10 -9.58 -1.16
C ASN A 66 8.46 -8.99 0.21
N ARG A 67 8.29 -7.67 0.37
CA ARG A 67 8.54 -6.93 1.62
C ARG A 67 7.29 -6.81 2.46
N PRO A 68 7.39 -6.86 3.80
CA PRO A 68 6.24 -6.73 4.70
C PRO A 68 5.41 -5.47 4.46
N ARG A 69 6.05 -4.34 4.14
CA ARG A 69 5.36 -3.07 3.91
C ARG A 69 4.54 -3.05 2.62
N LEU A 70 4.98 -3.76 1.58
CA LEU A 70 4.19 -3.93 0.35
C LEU A 70 2.96 -4.80 0.59
N TYR A 71 3.09 -5.88 1.36
CA TYR A 71 1.92 -6.67 1.80
C TYR A 71 0.97 -5.87 2.69
N ALA A 72 1.50 -5.06 3.61
CA ALA A 72 0.69 -4.17 4.43
C ALA A 72 -0.06 -3.14 3.57
N THR A 73 0.55 -2.64 2.49
CA THR A 73 -0.08 -1.74 1.53
C THR A 73 -1.23 -2.42 0.79
N MET A 74 -1.06 -3.68 0.34
CA MET A 74 -2.15 -4.42 -0.29
C MET A 74 -3.33 -4.61 0.68
N LEU A 75 -3.05 -5.01 1.93
CA LEU A 75 -4.08 -5.13 2.97
C LEU A 75 -4.77 -3.80 3.28
N ALA A 76 -4.01 -2.69 3.31
CA ALA A 76 -4.54 -1.35 3.51
C ALA A 76 -5.47 -0.92 2.37
N THR A 77 -5.06 -1.19 1.13
CA THR A 77 -5.87 -0.95 -0.07
C THR A 77 -7.19 -1.71 0.00
N GLN A 78 -7.13 -3.01 0.31
CA GLN A 78 -8.32 -3.86 0.48
C GLN A 78 -9.19 -3.41 1.66
N SER A 79 -8.60 -2.86 2.72
CA SER A 79 -9.36 -2.33 3.87
C SER A 79 -10.28 -1.18 3.50
N LEU A 80 -9.93 -0.41 2.47
CA LEU A 80 -10.75 0.65 1.90
C LEU A 80 -11.72 0.15 0.80
N GLY A 81 -11.71 -1.16 0.50
CA GLY A 81 -12.44 -1.72 -0.64
C GLY A 81 -11.90 -1.26 -1.99
N ALA A 82 -10.66 -0.76 -2.03
CA ALA A 82 -9.90 -0.54 -3.24
C ALA A 82 -9.15 -1.82 -3.66
N ILE A 83 -8.67 -1.88 -4.88
CA ILE A 83 -8.15 -3.10 -5.51
C ILE A 83 -6.63 -2.95 -5.69
N PRO A 84 -5.81 -3.73 -4.96
CA PRO A 84 -4.37 -3.76 -5.21
C PRO A 84 -4.08 -4.50 -6.51
N VAL A 85 -3.21 -3.90 -7.33
CA VAL A 85 -2.72 -4.45 -8.60
C VAL A 85 -1.23 -4.71 -8.47
N PRO A 86 -0.81 -5.91 -8.01
CA PRO A 86 0.60 -6.24 -7.93
C PRO A 86 1.17 -6.44 -9.34
N LEU A 87 2.30 -5.78 -9.63
CA LEU A 87 3.04 -5.95 -10.87
C LEU A 87 4.41 -6.56 -10.59
N TYR A 88 4.93 -7.27 -11.58
CA TYR A 88 6.21 -7.96 -11.45
C TYR A 88 7.37 -6.98 -11.55
N GLN A 89 8.18 -6.88 -10.50
CA GLN A 89 9.22 -5.87 -10.35
C GLN A 89 10.31 -5.90 -11.45
N ASP A 90 10.63 -7.11 -11.98
CA ASP A 90 11.67 -7.26 -13.00
C ASP A 90 11.18 -6.91 -14.42
N ALA A 91 9.89 -6.59 -14.58
CA ALA A 91 9.35 -6.13 -15.84
C ALA A 91 9.92 -4.74 -16.21
N VAL A 92 10.09 -4.49 -17.50
CA VAL A 92 10.50 -3.17 -17.99
C VAL A 92 9.34 -2.18 -17.94
N ALA A 93 9.65 -0.88 -17.86
CA ALA A 93 8.63 0.16 -17.73
C ALA A 93 7.49 0.04 -18.76
N ALA A 94 7.81 -0.22 -20.02
CA ALA A 94 6.82 -0.33 -21.09
C ALA A 94 5.74 -1.41 -20.83
N GLU A 95 6.08 -2.48 -20.10
CA GLU A 95 5.12 -3.56 -19.77
C GLU A 95 4.08 -3.11 -18.73
N TYR A 96 4.37 -2.10 -17.93
CA TYR A 96 3.42 -1.56 -16.96
C TYR A 96 2.36 -0.65 -17.58
N ALA A 97 2.62 -0.09 -18.78
CA ALA A 97 1.71 0.87 -19.40
C ALA A 97 0.31 0.28 -19.64
N PHE A 98 0.24 -0.96 -20.13
CA PHE A 98 -1.04 -1.61 -20.39
C PHE A 98 -1.85 -1.86 -19.11
N PRO A 99 -1.36 -2.56 -18.07
CA PRO A 99 -2.14 -2.79 -16.85
C PRO A 99 -2.51 -1.50 -16.12
N ILE A 100 -1.63 -0.48 -16.09
CA ILE A 100 -1.91 0.82 -15.47
C ILE A 100 -3.06 1.52 -16.18
N ASN A 101 -3.04 1.59 -17.50
CA ASN A 101 -4.10 2.25 -18.27
C ASN A 101 -5.40 1.43 -18.27
N ASN A 102 -5.31 0.09 -18.43
CA ASN A 102 -6.48 -0.77 -18.45
C ASN A 102 -7.26 -0.75 -17.12
N ALA A 103 -6.55 -0.66 -16.00
CA ALA A 103 -7.15 -0.57 -14.67
C ALA A 103 -7.38 0.89 -14.20
N GLU A 104 -7.14 1.89 -15.06
CA GLU A 104 -7.28 3.31 -14.74
C GLU A 104 -6.57 3.70 -13.43
N VAL A 105 -5.38 3.13 -13.20
CA VAL A 105 -4.62 3.29 -11.96
C VAL A 105 -4.29 4.76 -11.71
N ARG A 106 -4.62 5.22 -10.50
CA ARG A 106 -4.34 6.60 -10.06
C ARG A 106 -3.20 6.68 -9.06
N PHE A 107 -2.89 5.59 -8.39
CA PHE A 107 -2.00 5.50 -7.23
C PHE A 107 -1.03 4.34 -7.39
N ALA A 108 0.23 4.54 -6.98
CA ALA A 108 1.22 3.48 -6.95
C ALA A 108 2.02 3.52 -5.64
N VAL A 109 2.32 2.34 -5.11
CA VAL A 109 3.31 2.14 -4.06
C VAL A 109 4.39 1.25 -4.62
N VAL A 110 5.63 1.73 -4.58
CA VAL A 110 6.78 1.06 -5.18
C VAL A 110 7.90 0.89 -4.15
N GLU A 111 8.77 -0.09 -4.34
CA GLU A 111 9.78 -0.37 -3.34
C GLU A 111 10.88 0.68 -3.31
N ASP A 112 11.59 0.89 -4.42
CA ASP A 112 12.87 1.59 -4.46
C ASP A 112 13.00 2.55 -5.66
N GLN A 113 14.22 3.10 -5.82
CA GLN A 113 14.54 4.03 -6.91
C GLN A 113 14.28 3.43 -8.29
N GLU A 114 14.62 2.17 -8.55
CA GLU A 114 14.42 1.55 -9.86
C GLU A 114 12.93 1.55 -10.24
N GLN A 115 12.07 1.20 -9.29
CA GLN A 115 10.63 1.17 -9.53
C GLN A 115 10.05 2.59 -9.63
N VAL A 116 10.60 3.57 -8.90
CA VAL A 116 10.24 4.99 -9.06
C VAL A 116 10.57 5.47 -10.47
N ASP A 117 11.78 5.17 -10.97
CA ASP A 117 12.21 5.58 -12.30
C ASP A 117 11.29 5.02 -13.39
N LYS A 118 10.91 3.73 -13.29
CA LYS A 118 9.94 3.10 -14.20
C LYS A 118 8.59 3.83 -14.19
N MET A 119 8.08 4.21 -13.01
CA MET A 119 6.80 4.94 -12.89
C MET A 119 6.89 6.35 -13.47
N LEU A 120 8.01 7.04 -13.27
CA LEU A 120 8.23 8.39 -13.80
C LEU A 120 8.35 8.37 -15.33
N GLU A 121 9.03 7.39 -15.92
CA GLU A 121 9.13 7.17 -17.36
C GLU A 121 7.75 7.01 -18.01
N LEU A 122 6.81 6.37 -17.28
CA LEU A 122 5.47 6.09 -17.80
C LEU A 122 4.48 7.23 -17.65
N ARG A 123 4.78 8.31 -16.92
CA ARG A 123 3.81 9.38 -16.63
C ARG A 123 3.14 9.95 -17.88
N ALA A 124 3.89 10.13 -18.97
CA ALA A 124 3.33 10.65 -20.21
C ALA A 124 2.36 9.68 -20.88
N GLN A 125 2.57 8.36 -20.70
CA GLN A 125 1.76 7.30 -21.29
C GLN A 125 0.60 6.87 -20.40
N CYS A 126 0.69 7.16 -19.08
CA CYS A 126 -0.29 6.79 -18.06
C CYS A 126 -0.85 8.04 -17.35
N PRO A 127 -1.69 8.84 -18.02
CA PRO A 127 -2.14 10.15 -17.52
C PRO A 127 -3.02 10.07 -16.27
N THR A 128 -3.55 8.89 -15.95
CA THR A 128 -4.32 8.65 -14.72
C THR A 128 -3.45 8.53 -13.48
N LEU A 129 -2.18 8.11 -13.61
CA LEU A 129 -1.24 7.94 -12.50
C LEU A 129 -0.85 9.30 -11.90
N LYS A 130 -1.36 9.59 -10.69
CA LYS A 130 -1.21 10.91 -10.03
C LYS A 130 -0.23 10.91 -8.86
N ARG A 131 -0.21 9.84 -8.07
CA ARG A 131 0.58 9.74 -6.85
C ARG A 131 1.38 8.45 -6.83
N ILE A 132 2.64 8.57 -6.43
CA ILE A 132 3.58 7.47 -6.27
C ILE A 132 4.19 7.59 -4.87
N TRP A 133 4.19 6.51 -4.10
CA TRP A 133 4.90 6.43 -2.83
C TRP A 133 5.98 5.36 -2.93
N TYR A 134 7.18 5.68 -2.44
CA TYR A 134 8.31 4.76 -2.39
C TYR A 134 8.59 4.30 -0.96
N ASP A 135 9.03 3.06 -0.81
CA ASP A 135 9.36 2.48 0.50
C ASP A 135 10.81 2.76 0.89
N ASP A 136 11.76 2.45 0.01
CA ASP A 136 13.19 2.67 0.24
C ASP A 136 13.63 4.05 -0.29
N PRO A 137 14.09 4.98 0.58
CA PRO A 137 14.49 6.31 0.17
C PRO A 137 15.90 6.37 -0.47
N ARG A 138 16.64 5.26 -0.51
CA ARG A 138 18.00 5.23 -1.07
C ARG A 138 17.97 5.61 -2.54
N GLY A 139 18.88 6.52 -2.92
CA GLY A 139 18.97 7.05 -4.27
C GLY A 139 18.00 8.19 -4.59
N LEU A 140 16.94 8.38 -3.80
CA LEU A 140 15.85 9.33 -4.10
C LEU A 140 16.01 10.74 -3.52
N ARG A 141 17.12 11.01 -2.83
CA ARG A 141 17.34 12.29 -2.12
C ARG A 141 17.20 13.55 -2.98
N ASN A 142 17.52 13.46 -4.26
CA ASN A 142 17.51 14.59 -5.17
C ASN A 142 16.25 14.63 -6.10
N TYR A 143 15.31 13.71 -5.90
CA TYR A 143 14.07 13.69 -6.66
C TYR A 143 13.12 14.76 -6.12
N ASN A 144 12.65 15.62 -7.01
CA ASN A 144 11.70 16.69 -6.68
C ASN A 144 10.51 16.62 -7.65
N GLU A 145 9.86 15.47 -7.68
CA GLU A 145 8.78 15.19 -8.61
C GLU A 145 7.41 15.42 -7.95
N THR A 146 6.55 16.15 -8.63
CA THR A 146 5.18 16.36 -8.13
C THR A 146 4.45 15.03 -7.98
N GLY A 147 3.87 14.78 -6.81
CA GLY A 147 3.12 13.56 -6.52
C GLY A 147 4.00 12.34 -6.22
N LEU A 148 5.30 12.53 -5.98
CA LEU A 148 6.21 11.52 -5.45
C LEU A 148 6.51 11.81 -3.98
N ASP A 149 6.21 10.87 -3.10
CA ASP A 149 6.42 10.99 -1.66
C ASP A 149 6.92 9.66 -1.07
N SER A 150 7.46 9.68 0.14
CA SER A 150 7.82 8.44 0.84
C SER A 150 6.60 7.74 1.45
N LEU A 151 6.68 6.41 1.56
CA LEU A 151 5.66 5.63 2.26
C LEU A 151 5.60 6.00 3.76
N ASP A 152 6.72 6.44 4.35
CA ASP A 152 6.75 6.97 5.71
C ASP A 152 5.92 8.25 5.87
N ALA A 153 5.97 9.14 4.88
CA ALA A 153 5.12 10.34 4.88
C ALA A 153 3.63 9.96 4.79
N LEU A 154 3.28 8.94 3.98
CA LEU A 154 1.92 8.43 3.90
C LEU A 154 1.47 7.84 5.24
N VAL A 155 2.31 7.04 5.92
CA VAL A 155 2.03 6.47 7.25
C VAL A 155 1.81 7.56 8.29
N ALA A 156 2.66 8.61 8.28
CA ALA A 156 2.53 9.74 9.20
C ALA A 156 1.22 10.54 8.96
N ALA A 157 0.90 10.82 7.71
CA ALA A 157 -0.37 11.46 7.33
C ALA A 157 -1.56 10.59 7.75
N GLY A 158 -1.45 9.28 7.58
CA GLY A 158 -2.48 8.33 7.99
C GLY A 158 -2.69 8.28 9.50
N GLN A 159 -1.64 8.37 10.30
CA GLN A 159 -1.76 8.47 11.75
C GLN A 159 -2.52 9.72 12.17
N ALA A 160 -2.22 10.87 11.55
CA ALA A 160 -2.92 12.12 11.84
C ALA A 160 -4.39 12.05 11.39
N HIS A 161 -4.65 11.46 10.23
CA HIS A 161 -6.00 11.30 9.70
C HIS A 161 -6.85 10.35 10.55
N ASP A 162 -6.27 9.23 11.02
CA ASP A 162 -6.92 8.27 11.93
C ASP A 162 -7.32 8.92 13.27
N GLN A 163 -6.45 9.76 13.83
CA GLN A 163 -6.77 10.52 15.06
C GLN A 163 -7.96 11.47 14.88
N ALA A 164 -8.08 12.08 13.69
CA ALA A 164 -9.18 12.99 13.37
C ALA A 164 -10.47 12.24 12.98
N ASN A 165 -10.38 10.99 12.53
CA ASN A 165 -11.48 10.20 11.97
C ASN A 165 -11.44 8.75 12.50
N ALA A 166 -11.48 8.58 13.82
CA ALA A 166 -11.20 7.31 14.51
C ALA A 166 -12.07 6.12 14.07
N ALA A 167 -13.27 6.37 13.54
CA ALA A 167 -14.20 5.32 13.08
C ALA A 167 -13.93 4.86 11.64
N LEU A 168 -13.25 5.67 10.82
CA LEU A 168 -13.10 5.49 9.37
C LEU A 168 -12.61 4.07 9.01
N PHE A 169 -11.50 3.64 9.60
CA PHE A 169 -10.90 2.35 9.27
C PHE A 169 -11.83 1.18 9.57
N ASP A 170 -12.44 1.18 10.74
CA ASP A 170 -13.32 0.09 11.18
C ASP A 170 -14.62 0.06 10.36
N GLU A 171 -15.16 1.23 10.00
CA GLU A 171 -16.31 1.36 9.11
C GLU A 171 -16.00 0.82 7.72
N GLU A 172 -14.87 1.22 7.11
CA GLU A 172 -14.47 0.76 5.78
C GLU A 172 -14.22 -0.75 5.74
N VAL A 173 -13.54 -1.32 6.75
CA VAL A 173 -13.36 -2.78 6.87
C VAL A 173 -14.70 -3.47 7.05
N GLY A 174 -15.64 -2.86 7.79
CA GLY A 174 -17.01 -3.35 7.96
C GLY A 174 -17.80 -3.47 6.64
N LEU A 175 -17.52 -2.58 5.69
CA LEU A 175 -18.14 -2.56 4.36
C LEU A 175 -17.50 -3.54 3.36
N CYS A 176 -16.32 -4.11 3.66
CA CYS A 176 -15.64 -5.03 2.75
C CYS A 176 -16.43 -6.34 2.58
N LYS A 177 -16.54 -6.78 1.33
CA LYS A 177 -17.19 -8.04 0.95
C LYS A 177 -16.21 -8.93 0.18
N PRO A 178 -16.40 -10.26 0.18
CA PRO A 178 -15.49 -11.20 -0.50
C PRO A 178 -15.43 -11.04 -2.03
N ASP A 179 -16.43 -10.41 -2.61
CA ASP A 179 -16.54 -10.13 -4.04
C ASP A 179 -15.97 -8.75 -4.45
N HIS A 180 -15.44 -8.00 -3.48
CA HIS A 180 -14.68 -6.77 -3.75
C HIS A 180 -13.22 -7.13 -4.08
N VAL A 181 -12.95 -7.57 -5.29
CA VAL A 181 -11.60 -7.90 -5.78
C VAL A 181 -11.35 -7.16 -7.08
#